data_7c7b73ebfaf51f36c83f6bfb06759759
#
_entry.id   7c7b73ebfaf51f36c83f6bfb06759759
#
_cell.length_a   1.000
_cell.length_b   1.000
_cell.length_c   1.000
_cell.angle_alpha   90.00
_cell.angle_beta   90.00
_cell.angle_gamma   90.00
#
_symmetry.space_group_name_H-M   'P 1'
#
loop_
_entity.id
_entity.type
_entity.pdbx_description
1 polymer ?
#
loop_
_entity_poly.entity_id
_entity_poly.type
_entity_poly.pdbx_seq_one_letter_code
_entity_poly.pdbx_strand_id
1 'polypeptide(L)'
;MDVDLSSIDGTGTTIPLVVANMTAIAGRRMAETMARRGGLTVIPQDIPHAVVDSVITWVKERHPFFDTPITLSPQSTVADAVSLLHKRAHGAVVVVEGGKPVGIITEDDCKSVDRFTQLHQVMSKDLTTMSDTLGAREAFEFLNQHRLKLAPVIAKNGDLVGIMTRLGALRGTLYSPALDAQGKLRIAAAVGINGDVAAKASALIASGADVLVVDTAHGHQKKMLEALAAIRSVNPSIPIVAGNVVTAQGAHDLVEAGANIVKVGVGPGAMCTTRMQTGVGRPQFSAVLECATETKKLGAHVWADGGVRHPRDVALALAAGASQVMIGSWFAGTYESPGDLQSDANGRLYKESFGMASARAVAARTSQEDAFDRARKALFEEGISTSRMYLNPARPGVCLLYTS
;
A
#
# COMPACT_ATOMS: atom_id res chain seq x y z
N MET A 1 21.19 -19.15 -3.44
CA MET A 1 21.30 -18.95 -1.98
C MET A 1 19.89 -18.52 -1.54
N ASP A 2 19.23 -19.36 -0.77
CA ASP A 2 17.88 -19.04 -0.28
C ASP A 2 18.05 -18.16 0.96
N VAL A 3 17.59 -16.91 0.86
CA VAL A 3 17.60 -15.94 1.96
C VAL A 3 16.18 -15.78 2.43
N ASP A 4 15.94 -16.02 3.73
CA ASP A 4 14.66 -15.71 4.35
C ASP A 4 14.53 -14.19 4.51
N LEU A 5 13.54 -13.61 3.86
CA LEU A 5 13.21 -12.18 3.90
C LEU A 5 12.08 -11.85 4.87
N SER A 6 11.55 -12.84 5.58
CA SER A 6 10.45 -12.65 6.53
C SER A 6 10.85 -11.71 7.66
N SER A 7 9.94 -10.81 8.02
CA SER A 7 10.18 -9.91 9.14
C SER A 7 10.03 -10.64 10.48
N ILE A 8 10.92 -10.32 11.41
CA ILE A 8 10.92 -10.86 12.78
C ILE A 8 10.19 -9.94 13.78
N ASP A 9 9.56 -8.86 13.31
CA ASP A 9 8.99 -7.79 14.13
C ASP A 9 7.52 -8.02 14.55
N GLY A 10 6.99 -9.21 14.31
CA GLY A 10 5.63 -9.60 14.67
C GLY A 10 4.54 -9.14 13.68
N THR A 11 4.88 -8.39 12.63
CA THR A 11 3.90 -7.95 11.62
C THR A 11 3.47 -9.05 10.66
N GLY A 12 4.24 -10.14 10.56
CA GLY A 12 3.93 -11.29 9.71
C GLY A 12 4.09 -11.05 8.22
N THR A 13 4.93 -10.07 7.84
CA THR A 13 5.35 -9.87 6.45
C THR A 13 6.39 -10.91 6.05
N THR A 14 6.38 -11.31 4.79
CA THR A 14 7.34 -12.28 4.23
C THR A 14 8.43 -11.62 3.38
N ILE A 15 8.31 -10.30 3.16
CA ILE A 15 9.35 -9.42 2.63
C ILE A 15 9.44 -8.15 3.47
N PRO A 16 10.62 -7.52 3.62
CA PRO A 16 10.82 -6.41 4.54
C PRO A 16 10.42 -5.05 3.94
N LEU A 17 9.27 -4.96 3.29
CA LEU A 17 8.81 -3.76 2.59
C LEU A 17 7.42 -3.32 3.03
N VAL A 18 7.32 -2.03 3.37
CA VAL A 18 6.08 -1.40 3.81
C VAL A 18 5.76 -0.19 2.93
N VAL A 19 4.51 -0.08 2.50
CA VAL A 19 4.01 1.11 1.79
C VAL A 19 3.67 2.19 2.78
N ALA A 20 4.23 3.39 2.56
CA ALA A 20 4.02 4.54 3.42
C ALA A 20 2.55 5.00 3.46
N ASN A 21 2.10 5.41 4.63
CA ASN A 21 0.75 5.87 4.93
C ASN A 21 0.46 7.28 4.35
N MET A 22 0.60 7.39 3.04
CA MET A 22 0.34 8.63 2.30
C MET A 22 -0.93 8.49 1.45
N THR A 23 -1.82 9.48 1.53
CA THR A 23 -3.13 9.47 0.85
C THR A 23 -3.01 9.30 -0.68
N ALA A 24 -1.94 9.81 -1.27
CA ALA A 24 -1.65 9.65 -2.71
C ALA A 24 -1.07 8.27 -3.08
N ILE A 25 -0.71 7.43 -2.11
CA ILE A 25 0.05 6.19 -2.33
C ILE A 25 -0.71 4.97 -1.80
N ALA A 26 -1.15 5.02 -0.54
CA ALA A 26 -1.78 3.90 0.14
C ALA A 26 -3.31 3.90 -0.08
N GLY A 27 -3.82 2.83 -0.65
CA GLY A 27 -5.24 2.60 -0.87
C GLY A 27 -5.52 1.10 -1.03
N ARG A 28 -6.80 0.73 -1.20
CA ARG A 28 -7.22 -0.70 -1.21
C ARG A 28 -6.48 -1.54 -2.25
N ARG A 29 -6.25 -1.01 -3.48
CA ARG A 29 -5.53 -1.74 -4.54
C ARG A 29 -4.07 -1.96 -4.20
N MET A 30 -3.42 -0.94 -3.64
CA MET A 30 -2.05 -1.02 -3.16
C MET A 30 -1.94 -2.04 -2.03
N ALA A 31 -2.84 -1.97 -1.04
CA ALA A 31 -2.81 -2.83 0.14
C ALA A 31 -2.94 -4.32 -0.22
N GLU A 32 -3.95 -4.69 -1.01
CA GLU A 32 -4.12 -6.10 -1.42
C GLU A 32 -2.95 -6.62 -2.27
N THR A 33 -2.41 -5.78 -3.18
CA THR A 33 -1.29 -6.17 -4.03
C THR A 33 -0.01 -6.37 -3.24
N MET A 34 0.29 -5.45 -2.31
CA MET A 34 1.46 -5.58 -1.43
C MET A 34 1.37 -6.80 -0.53
N ALA A 35 0.22 -7.03 0.10
CA ALA A 35 0.03 -8.19 0.97
C ALA A 35 0.15 -9.52 0.21
N ARG A 36 -0.35 -9.61 -1.03
CA ARG A 36 -0.13 -10.80 -1.90
C ARG A 36 1.35 -11.04 -2.22
N ARG A 37 2.17 -10.01 -2.16
CA ARG A 37 3.63 -10.12 -2.42
C ARG A 37 4.44 -10.21 -1.12
N GLY A 38 3.76 -10.32 0.02
CA GLY A 38 4.41 -10.52 1.30
C GLY A 38 4.75 -9.25 2.07
N GLY A 39 4.50 -8.07 1.50
CA GLY A 39 4.69 -6.79 2.16
C GLY A 39 3.46 -6.31 2.93
N LEU A 40 3.50 -5.08 3.41
CA LEU A 40 2.43 -4.46 4.18
C LEU A 40 2.13 -3.06 3.63
N THR A 41 0.87 -2.64 3.70
CA THR A 41 0.47 -1.25 3.42
C THR A 41 -0.14 -0.64 4.66
N VAL A 42 0.27 0.57 5.00
CA VAL A 42 -0.32 1.35 6.09
C VAL A 42 -1.33 2.34 5.50
N ILE A 43 -2.61 2.21 5.90
CA ILE A 43 -3.67 3.13 5.46
C ILE A 43 -3.54 4.45 6.24
N PRO A 44 -3.63 5.62 5.56
CA PRO A 44 -3.44 6.91 6.20
C PRO A 44 -4.49 7.23 7.26
N GLN A 45 -4.08 8.03 8.27
CA GLN A 45 -4.96 8.51 9.34
C GLN A 45 -5.86 9.70 8.93
N ASP A 46 -5.56 10.34 7.79
CA ASP A 46 -6.20 11.60 7.36
C ASP A 46 -7.46 11.38 6.51
N ILE A 47 -8.00 10.17 6.52
CA ILE A 47 -9.22 9.82 5.80
C ILE A 47 -10.31 9.39 6.79
N PRO A 48 -11.61 9.60 6.45
CA PRO A 48 -12.70 9.23 7.35
C PRO A 48 -12.68 7.76 7.73
N HIS A 49 -12.99 7.44 8.99
CA HIS A 49 -12.95 6.07 9.52
C HIS A 49 -13.79 5.09 8.67
N ALA A 50 -14.99 5.49 8.22
CA ALA A 50 -15.82 4.65 7.37
C ALA A 50 -15.13 4.24 6.05
N VAL A 51 -14.27 5.11 5.50
CA VAL A 51 -13.46 4.79 4.31
C VAL A 51 -12.35 3.81 4.67
N VAL A 52 -11.67 4.00 5.81
CA VAL A 52 -10.64 3.07 6.29
C VAL A 52 -11.25 1.68 6.53
N ASP A 53 -12.39 1.62 7.21
CA ASP A 53 -13.15 0.39 7.45
C ASP A 53 -13.48 -0.34 6.14
N SER A 54 -14.04 0.39 5.16
CA SER A 54 -14.30 -0.16 3.82
C SER A 54 -13.04 -0.69 3.12
N VAL A 55 -11.90 -0.02 3.29
CA VAL A 55 -10.62 -0.47 2.69
C VAL A 55 -10.13 -1.74 3.37
N ILE A 56 -10.16 -1.81 4.70
CA ILE A 56 -9.73 -2.98 5.47
C ILE A 56 -10.62 -4.18 5.12
N THR A 57 -11.94 -4.03 5.20
CA THR A 57 -12.90 -5.08 4.83
C THR A 57 -12.67 -5.58 3.40
N TRP A 58 -12.51 -4.64 2.45
CA TRP A 58 -12.18 -4.98 1.07
C TRP A 58 -10.94 -5.88 0.98
N VAL A 59 -9.83 -5.51 1.64
CA VAL A 59 -8.57 -6.27 1.58
C VAL A 59 -8.74 -7.66 2.21
N LYS A 60 -9.43 -7.73 3.34
CA LYS A 60 -9.69 -8.98 4.07
C LYS A 60 -10.55 -9.99 3.29
N GLU A 61 -11.34 -9.52 2.33
CA GLU A 61 -12.17 -10.36 1.46
C GLU A 61 -11.45 -10.82 0.18
N ARG A 62 -10.28 -10.31 -0.12
CA ARG A 62 -9.58 -10.63 -1.39
C ARG A 62 -8.87 -11.96 -1.31
N HIS A 63 -8.85 -12.65 -2.46
CA HIS A 63 -8.14 -13.91 -2.59
C HIS A 63 -6.63 -13.70 -2.36
N PRO A 64 -5.96 -14.53 -1.54
CA PRO A 64 -4.55 -14.32 -1.20
C PRO A 64 -3.57 -14.57 -2.36
N PHE A 65 -3.96 -15.35 -3.35
CA PHE A 65 -3.08 -15.73 -4.46
C PHE A 65 -3.47 -15.08 -5.79
N PHE A 66 -4.76 -15.15 -6.21
CA PHE A 66 -5.21 -14.58 -7.49
C PHE A 66 -5.38 -13.06 -7.41
N ASP A 67 -4.99 -12.37 -8.48
CA ASP A 67 -5.21 -10.92 -8.57
C ASP A 67 -6.71 -10.61 -8.66
N THR A 68 -7.13 -9.50 -8.05
CA THR A 68 -8.52 -9.06 -8.07
C THR A 68 -8.87 -8.57 -9.48
N PRO A 69 -9.89 -9.13 -10.15
CA PRO A 69 -10.29 -8.70 -11.48
C PRO A 69 -10.94 -7.30 -11.44
N ILE A 70 -10.86 -6.59 -12.53
CA ILE A 70 -11.77 -5.48 -12.83
C ILE A 70 -12.98 -6.10 -13.50
N THR A 71 -14.16 -5.88 -12.96
CA THR A 71 -15.41 -6.47 -13.50
C THR A 71 -16.38 -5.39 -13.94
N LEU A 72 -17.02 -5.61 -15.08
CA LEU A 72 -18.12 -4.80 -15.61
C LEU A 72 -19.23 -5.72 -16.16
N SER A 73 -20.45 -5.18 -16.31
CA SER A 73 -21.55 -5.89 -16.94
C SER A 73 -21.45 -5.84 -18.46
N PRO A 74 -22.13 -6.73 -19.20
CA PRO A 74 -22.20 -6.69 -20.67
C PRO A 74 -22.78 -5.38 -21.21
N GLN A 75 -23.63 -4.70 -20.42
CA GLN A 75 -24.29 -3.43 -20.77
C GLN A 75 -23.45 -2.18 -20.43
N SER A 76 -22.36 -2.33 -19.68
CA SER A 76 -21.39 -1.25 -19.47
C SER A 76 -20.78 -0.80 -20.78
N THR A 77 -20.22 0.41 -20.82
CA THR A 77 -19.69 1.02 -22.04
C THR A 77 -18.18 0.85 -22.16
N VAL A 78 -17.66 1.07 -23.37
CA VAL A 78 -16.20 1.16 -23.62
C VAL A 78 -15.57 2.28 -22.78
N ALA A 79 -16.27 3.41 -22.56
CA ALA A 79 -15.78 4.48 -21.67
C ALA A 79 -15.58 3.99 -20.24
N ASP A 80 -16.49 3.17 -19.71
CA ASP A 80 -16.37 2.58 -18.38
C ASP A 80 -15.13 1.67 -18.30
N ALA A 81 -14.94 0.80 -19.30
CA ALA A 81 -13.77 -0.08 -19.37
C ALA A 81 -12.45 0.70 -19.43
N VAL A 82 -12.34 1.68 -20.33
CA VAL A 82 -11.13 2.53 -20.47
C VAL A 82 -10.79 3.24 -19.17
N SER A 83 -11.78 3.74 -18.43
CA SER A 83 -11.58 4.41 -17.15
C SER A 83 -10.96 3.51 -16.07
N LEU A 84 -11.11 2.19 -16.21
CA LEU A 84 -10.70 1.20 -15.23
C LEU A 84 -9.46 0.39 -15.64
N LEU A 85 -9.18 0.21 -16.92
CA LEU A 85 -8.08 -0.63 -17.43
C LEU A 85 -6.73 -0.32 -16.76
N HIS A 86 -6.43 0.96 -16.56
CA HIS A 86 -5.18 1.41 -15.92
C HIS A 86 -5.24 1.49 -14.37
N LYS A 87 -6.24 0.88 -13.75
CA LYS A 87 -6.32 0.77 -12.27
C LYS A 87 -5.61 -0.50 -11.76
N ARG A 88 -5.21 -1.41 -12.66
CA ARG A 88 -4.54 -2.69 -12.35
C ARG A 88 -3.49 -3.02 -13.39
N ALA A 89 -2.39 -3.63 -12.95
CA ALA A 89 -1.27 -4.00 -13.81
C ALA A 89 -1.61 -5.11 -14.82
N HIS A 90 -2.66 -5.89 -14.59
CA HIS A 90 -3.08 -6.94 -15.55
C HIS A 90 -3.72 -6.36 -16.83
N GLY A 91 -4.21 -5.09 -16.80
CA GLY A 91 -4.66 -4.35 -17.98
C GLY A 91 -5.87 -4.96 -18.71
N ALA A 92 -6.77 -5.63 -17.99
CA ALA A 92 -7.96 -6.24 -18.57
C ALA A 92 -9.20 -6.02 -17.70
N VAL A 93 -10.36 -5.98 -18.33
CA VAL A 93 -11.68 -6.01 -17.69
C VAL A 93 -12.33 -7.34 -18.00
N VAL A 94 -12.78 -8.06 -17.00
CA VAL A 94 -13.60 -9.27 -17.16
C VAL A 94 -15.06 -8.85 -17.18
N VAL A 95 -15.76 -9.17 -18.24
CA VAL A 95 -17.20 -8.93 -18.35
C VAL A 95 -17.92 -10.08 -17.68
N VAL A 96 -18.80 -9.74 -16.69
CA VAL A 96 -19.43 -10.72 -15.81
C VAL A 96 -20.95 -10.60 -15.88
N GLU A 97 -21.63 -11.73 -15.96
CA GLU A 97 -23.09 -11.84 -15.87
C GLU A 97 -23.45 -12.97 -14.91
N GLY A 98 -24.28 -12.67 -13.89
CA GLY A 98 -24.67 -13.65 -12.88
C GLY A 98 -23.48 -14.29 -12.13
N GLY A 99 -22.41 -13.51 -11.86
CA GLY A 99 -21.19 -14.00 -11.19
C GLY A 99 -20.18 -14.71 -12.10
N LYS A 100 -20.56 -15.03 -13.34
CA LYS A 100 -19.74 -15.81 -14.28
C LYS A 100 -19.08 -14.91 -15.33
N PRO A 101 -17.81 -15.16 -15.71
CA PRO A 101 -17.18 -14.44 -16.78
C PRO A 101 -17.80 -14.83 -18.14
N VAL A 102 -18.26 -13.83 -18.90
CA VAL A 102 -18.87 -13.99 -20.23
C VAL A 102 -18.06 -13.32 -21.34
N GLY A 103 -17.04 -12.55 -20.98
CA GLY A 103 -16.16 -11.88 -21.94
C GLY A 103 -14.96 -11.25 -21.26
N ILE A 104 -14.00 -10.81 -22.06
CA ILE A 104 -12.84 -10.05 -21.60
C ILE A 104 -12.58 -8.88 -22.55
N ILE A 105 -12.13 -7.76 -21.99
CA ILE A 105 -11.80 -6.54 -22.71
C ILE A 105 -10.38 -6.11 -22.32
N THR A 106 -9.58 -5.77 -23.30
CA THR A 106 -8.27 -5.15 -23.16
C THR A 106 -8.25 -3.76 -23.79
N GLU A 107 -7.15 -3.04 -23.67
CA GLU A 107 -7.00 -1.73 -24.32
C GLU A 107 -7.12 -1.82 -25.84
N ASP A 108 -6.64 -2.92 -26.44
CA ASP A 108 -6.70 -3.11 -27.91
C ASP A 108 -8.13 -3.25 -28.41
N ASP A 109 -9.02 -3.88 -27.65
CA ASP A 109 -10.44 -4.03 -27.98
C ASP A 109 -11.20 -2.69 -27.94
N CYS A 110 -10.65 -1.69 -27.23
CA CYS A 110 -11.25 -0.35 -27.11
C CYS A 110 -10.77 0.63 -28.18
N LYS A 111 -9.73 0.30 -28.95
CA LYS A 111 -9.16 1.20 -29.97
C LYS A 111 -10.12 1.35 -31.15
N SER A 112 -10.30 2.60 -31.58
CA SER A 112 -11.15 2.96 -32.73
C SER A 112 -12.62 2.54 -32.59
N VAL A 113 -13.09 2.30 -31.37
CA VAL A 113 -14.48 2.01 -31.05
C VAL A 113 -15.12 3.23 -30.38
N ASP A 114 -16.39 3.49 -30.68
CA ASP A 114 -17.14 4.56 -30.03
C ASP A 114 -17.25 4.27 -28.53
N ARG A 115 -16.99 5.28 -27.73
CA ARG A 115 -16.93 5.16 -26.26
C ARG A 115 -18.26 4.80 -25.59
N PHE A 116 -19.40 5.00 -26.28
CA PHE A 116 -20.72 4.61 -25.80
C PHE A 116 -21.13 3.20 -26.22
N THR A 117 -20.33 2.54 -27.04
CA THR A 117 -20.56 1.13 -27.44
C THR A 117 -20.57 0.24 -26.21
N GLN A 118 -21.57 -0.65 -26.13
CA GLN A 118 -21.67 -1.61 -25.03
C GLN A 118 -20.67 -2.76 -25.16
N LEU A 119 -20.14 -3.24 -24.00
CA LEU A 119 -19.05 -4.21 -23.96
C LEU A 119 -19.38 -5.53 -24.62
N HIS A 120 -20.66 -5.99 -24.60
CA HIS A 120 -21.06 -7.24 -25.25
C HIS A 120 -20.87 -7.24 -26.77
N GLN A 121 -20.72 -6.05 -27.39
CA GLN A 121 -20.49 -5.92 -28.83
C GLN A 121 -19.01 -6.02 -29.22
N VAL A 122 -18.10 -5.71 -28.28
CA VAL A 122 -16.65 -5.60 -28.56
C VAL A 122 -15.80 -6.59 -27.77
N MET A 123 -16.35 -7.20 -26.71
CA MET A 123 -15.62 -8.15 -25.87
C MET A 123 -15.26 -9.43 -26.63
N SER A 124 -14.10 -10.00 -26.32
CA SER A 124 -13.75 -11.37 -26.70
C SER A 124 -14.59 -12.34 -25.87
N LYS A 125 -15.39 -13.18 -26.54
CA LYS A 125 -16.34 -14.13 -25.92
C LYS A 125 -15.78 -15.54 -25.77
N ASP A 126 -14.79 -15.90 -26.58
CA ASP A 126 -14.10 -17.18 -26.49
C ASP A 126 -13.10 -17.15 -25.36
N LEU A 127 -13.56 -17.48 -24.17
CA LEU A 127 -12.79 -17.37 -22.93
C LEU A 127 -12.13 -18.69 -22.56
N THR A 128 -10.81 -18.70 -22.50
CA THR A 128 -10.08 -19.75 -21.78
C THR A 128 -10.00 -19.37 -20.32
N THR A 129 -10.71 -20.10 -19.46
CA THR A 129 -10.72 -19.90 -18.01
C THR A 129 -9.83 -20.93 -17.31
N MET A 130 -9.40 -20.62 -16.10
CA MET A 130 -8.54 -21.46 -15.28
C MET A 130 -9.23 -21.82 -13.96
N SER A 131 -9.01 -23.05 -13.47
CA SER A 131 -9.52 -23.45 -12.15
C SER A 131 -8.81 -22.74 -11.01
N ASP A 132 -9.53 -22.42 -9.95
CA ASP A 132 -9.02 -21.86 -8.70
C ASP A 132 -8.19 -22.85 -7.86
N THR A 133 -8.14 -24.11 -8.26
CA THR A 133 -7.35 -25.16 -7.60
C THR A 133 -5.91 -25.25 -8.08
N LEU A 134 -5.55 -24.53 -9.16
CA LEU A 134 -4.20 -24.59 -9.73
C LEU A 134 -3.20 -23.81 -8.86
N GLY A 135 -2.05 -24.44 -8.58
CA GLY A 135 -0.92 -23.78 -7.96
C GLY A 135 -0.16 -22.85 -8.92
N ALA A 136 0.81 -22.12 -8.40
CA ALA A 136 1.55 -21.10 -9.16
C ALA A 136 2.24 -21.65 -10.41
N ARG A 137 2.92 -22.78 -10.28
CA ARG A 137 3.62 -23.43 -11.39
C ARG A 137 2.63 -23.96 -12.45
N GLU A 138 1.59 -24.62 -12.01
CA GLU A 138 0.55 -25.16 -12.89
C GLU A 138 -0.18 -24.04 -13.65
N ALA A 139 -0.49 -22.95 -12.96
CA ALA A 139 -1.08 -21.75 -13.56
C ALA A 139 -0.17 -21.14 -14.65
N PHE A 140 1.15 -21.08 -14.40
CA PHE A 140 2.10 -20.63 -15.42
C PHE A 140 2.13 -21.57 -16.63
N GLU A 141 2.22 -22.89 -16.41
CA GLU A 141 2.27 -23.89 -17.45
C GLU A 141 0.97 -23.88 -18.30
N PHE A 142 -0.19 -23.76 -17.65
CA PHE A 142 -1.48 -23.59 -18.30
C PHE A 142 -1.50 -22.37 -19.24
N LEU A 143 -1.13 -21.18 -18.72
CA LEU A 143 -1.09 -19.94 -19.51
C LEU A 143 -0.07 -20.01 -20.66
N ASN A 144 1.05 -20.67 -20.45
CA ASN A 144 2.09 -20.85 -21.47
C ASN A 144 1.64 -21.80 -22.58
N GLN A 145 1.02 -22.92 -22.23
CA GLN A 145 0.48 -23.91 -23.18
C GLN A 145 -0.60 -23.28 -24.07
N HIS A 146 -1.49 -22.47 -23.51
CA HIS A 146 -2.56 -21.79 -24.24
C HIS A 146 -2.11 -20.47 -24.90
N ARG A 147 -0.82 -20.10 -24.77
CA ARG A 147 -0.23 -18.84 -25.29
C ARG A 147 -0.95 -17.58 -24.79
N LEU A 148 -1.47 -17.62 -23.57
CA LEU A 148 -2.20 -16.52 -22.95
C LEU A 148 -1.27 -15.65 -22.09
N LYS A 149 -1.52 -14.35 -22.08
CA LYS A 149 -0.88 -13.41 -21.13
C LYS A 149 -1.56 -13.45 -19.76
N LEU A 150 -2.87 -13.70 -19.75
CA LEU A 150 -3.72 -13.81 -18.57
C LEU A 150 -4.95 -14.68 -18.85
N ALA A 151 -5.60 -15.16 -17.77
CA ALA A 151 -6.88 -15.85 -17.83
C ALA A 151 -7.75 -15.51 -16.62
N PRO A 152 -9.08 -15.42 -16.76
CA PRO A 152 -10.00 -15.42 -15.64
C PRO A 152 -9.91 -16.75 -14.88
N VAL A 153 -9.96 -16.67 -13.54
CA VAL A 153 -9.94 -17.82 -12.63
C VAL A 153 -11.35 -18.04 -12.10
N ILE A 154 -11.85 -19.27 -12.24
CA ILE A 154 -13.20 -19.63 -11.84
C ILE A 154 -13.21 -20.74 -10.80
N ALA A 155 -14.18 -20.66 -9.87
CA ALA A 155 -14.52 -21.73 -8.95
C ALA A 155 -15.23 -22.89 -9.66
N LYS A 156 -15.40 -24.00 -8.97
CA LYS A 156 -16.09 -25.21 -9.50
C LYS A 156 -17.52 -24.94 -9.99
N ASN A 157 -18.22 -23.95 -9.40
CA ASN A 157 -19.57 -23.55 -9.80
C ASN A 157 -19.57 -22.58 -11.02
N GLY A 158 -18.40 -22.21 -11.52
CA GLY A 158 -18.20 -21.29 -12.65
C GLY A 158 -18.13 -19.82 -12.28
N ASP A 159 -18.22 -19.46 -11.00
CA ASP A 159 -18.14 -18.07 -10.56
C ASP A 159 -16.70 -17.55 -10.64
N LEU A 160 -16.56 -16.26 -11.00
CA LEU A 160 -15.27 -15.60 -11.12
C LEU A 160 -14.65 -15.41 -9.72
N VAL A 161 -13.48 -16.00 -9.50
CA VAL A 161 -12.70 -15.88 -8.26
C VAL A 161 -11.61 -14.83 -8.38
N GLY A 162 -10.99 -14.72 -9.54
CA GLY A 162 -9.84 -13.86 -9.74
C GLY A 162 -9.40 -13.77 -11.20
N ILE A 163 -8.22 -13.20 -11.37
CA ILE A 163 -7.50 -13.21 -12.64
C ILE A 163 -6.04 -13.62 -12.38
N MET A 164 -5.46 -14.39 -13.30
CA MET A 164 -4.06 -14.77 -13.21
C MET A 164 -3.32 -14.34 -14.47
N THR A 165 -2.22 -13.63 -14.28
CA THR A 165 -1.27 -13.33 -15.36
C THR A 165 -0.12 -14.34 -15.34
N ARG A 166 0.50 -14.59 -16.51
CA ARG A 166 1.69 -15.44 -16.57
C ARG A 166 2.82 -14.97 -15.66
N LEU A 167 3.01 -13.63 -15.57
CA LEU A 167 4.00 -13.03 -14.66
C LEU A 167 3.55 -13.12 -13.19
N GLY A 168 2.24 -13.01 -12.93
CA GLY A 168 1.66 -13.22 -11.59
C GLY A 168 1.91 -14.64 -11.08
N ALA A 169 1.72 -15.63 -11.95
CA ALA A 169 1.99 -17.02 -11.63
C ALA A 169 3.48 -17.27 -11.29
N LEU A 170 4.42 -16.74 -12.09
CA LEU A 170 5.86 -16.83 -11.78
C LEU A 170 6.19 -16.20 -10.43
N ARG A 171 5.61 -15.04 -10.11
CA ARG A 171 5.83 -14.39 -8.82
C ARG A 171 5.27 -15.18 -7.66
N GLY A 172 4.15 -15.89 -7.85
CA GLY A 172 3.60 -16.79 -6.86
C GLY A 172 4.51 -17.96 -6.47
N THR A 173 5.56 -18.23 -7.25
CA THR A 173 6.62 -19.19 -6.88
C THR A 173 7.74 -18.58 -6.06
N LEU A 174 7.85 -17.24 -6.03
CA LEU A 174 8.94 -16.51 -5.38
C LEU A 174 8.51 -15.83 -4.08
N TYR A 175 7.26 -15.38 -4.00
CA TYR A 175 6.74 -14.60 -2.88
C TYR A 175 5.58 -15.31 -2.22
N SER A 176 5.63 -15.39 -0.90
CA SER A 176 4.50 -15.85 -0.08
C SER A 176 3.67 -14.65 0.38
N PRO A 177 2.34 -14.70 0.36
CA PRO A 177 1.51 -13.59 0.82
C PRO A 177 1.66 -13.38 2.34
N ALA A 178 1.53 -12.14 2.78
CA ALA A 178 1.43 -11.78 4.19
C ALA A 178 0.00 -12.05 4.68
N LEU A 179 -0.19 -13.10 5.46
CA LEU A 179 -1.51 -13.56 5.92
C LEU A 179 -1.64 -13.48 7.44
N ASP A 180 -2.87 -13.20 7.90
CA ASP A 180 -3.24 -13.32 9.29
C ASP A 180 -3.53 -14.80 9.67
N ALA A 181 -3.88 -15.04 10.94
CA ALA A 181 -4.18 -16.36 11.44
C ALA A 181 -5.41 -17.04 10.79
N GLN A 182 -6.27 -16.26 10.12
CA GLN A 182 -7.43 -16.74 9.37
C GLN A 182 -7.14 -16.94 7.87
N GLY A 183 -5.88 -16.76 7.44
CA GLY A 183 -5.48 -16.88 6.05
C GLY A 183 -5.89 -15.68 5.18
N LYS A 184 -6.24 -14.54 5.78
CA LYS A 184 -6.60 -13.31 5.07
C LYS A 184 -5.40 -12.38 4.91
N LEU A 185 -5.42 -11.56 3.86
CA LEU A 185 -4.35 -10.59 3.59
C LEU A 185 -4.18 -9.59 4.72
N ARG A 186 -2.93 -9.35 5.14
CA ARG A 186 -2.60 -8.38 6.21
C ARG A 186 -2.69 -6.95 5.72
N ILE A 187 -3.13 -6.06 6.64
CA ILE A 187 -3.21 -4.62 6.42
C ILE A 187 -2.92 -3.87 7.71
N ALA A 188 -2.24 -2.74 7.61
CA ALA A 188 -1.99 -1.84 8.73
C ALA A 188 -2.79 -0.54 8.57
N ALA A 189 -3.05 0.14 9.68
CA ALA A 189 -3.70 1.43 9.68
C ALA A 189 -2.96 2.43 10.60
N ALA A 190 -2.88 3.68 10.15
CA ALA A 190 -2.27 4.75 10.93
C ALA A 190 -3.27 5.36 11.92
N VAL A 191 -2.77 5.71 13.10
CA VAL A 191 -3.51 6.40 14.17
C VAL A 191 -2.80 7.69 14.54
N GLY A 192 -3.53 8.82 14.54
CA GLY A 192 -2.99 10.08 15.02
C GLY A 192 -3.00 10.17 16.55
N ILE A 193 -2.13 11.02 17.08
CA ILE A 193 -1.94 11.21 18.52
C ILE A 193 -2.95 12.21 19.16
N ASN A 194 -3.90 12.73 18.42
CA ASN A 194 -4.87 13.72 18.88
C ASN A 194 -6.28 13.13 19.02
N GLY A 195 -7.09 13.71 19.91
CA GLY A 195 -8.45 13.28 20.19
C GLY A 195 -8.50 11.97 20.98
N ASP A 196 -9.60 11.22 20.87
CA ASP A 196 -9.76 9.92 21.53
C ASP A 196 -9.00 8.82 20.76
N VAL A 197 -7.75 8.63 21.12
CA VAL A 197 -6.84 7.65 20.50
C VAL A 197 -7.28 6.23 20.79
N ALA A 198 -7.79 5.96 22.00
CA ALA A 198 -8.25 4.63 22.39
C ALA A 198 -9.46 4.19 21.56
N ALA A 199 -10.46 5.08 21.40
CA ALA A 199 -11.63 4.77 20.57
C ALA A 199 -11.25 4.56 19.09
N LYS A 200 -10.35 5.38 18.54
CA LYS A 200 -9.85 5.19 17.17
C LYS A 200 -9.13 3.86 16.98
N ALA A 201 -8.25 3.50 17.92
CA ALA A 201 -7.54 2.23 17.87
C ALA A 201 -8.52 1.05 17.96
N SER A 202 -9.49 1.09 18.89
CA SER A 202 -10.54 0.08 19.03
C SER A 202 -11.31 -0.12 17.72
N ALA A 203 -11.71 0.98 17.08
CA ALA A 203 -12.45 0.93 15.84
C ALA A 203 -11.64 0.30 14.69
N LEU A 204 -10.36 0.66 14.53
CA LEU A 204 -9.48 0.07 13.52
C LEU A 204 -9.21 -1.42 13.75
N ILE A 205 -9.04 -1.83 15.01
CA ILE A 205 -8.89 -3.24 15.38
C ILE A 205 -10.18 -4.01 15.06
N ALA A 206 -11.35 -3.44 15.39
CA ALA A 206 -12.64 -4.05 15.07
C ALA A 206 -12.88 -4.20 13.57
N SER A 207 -12.38 -3.25 12.75
CA SER A 207 -12.38 -3.36 11.29
C SER A 207 -11.45 -4.46 10.75
N GLY A 208 -10.51 -4.97 11.56
CA GLY A 208 -9.58 -6.05 11.19
C GLY A 208 -8.16 -5.59 10.83
N ALA A 209 -7.72 -4.42 11.28
CA ALA A 209 -6.32 -4.01 11.13
C ALA A 209 -5.39 -4.95 11.93
N ASP A 210 -4.32 -5.42 11.31
CA ASP A 210 -3.35 -6.33 11.91
C ASP A 210 -2.22 -5.62 12.65
N VAL A 211 -1.94 -4.37 12.28
CA VAL A 211 -0.86 -3.54 12.82
C VAL A 211 -1.37 -2.10 12.94
N LEU A 212 -1.08 -1.44 14.06
CA LEU A 212 -1.34 -0.02 14.23
C LEU A 212 -0.04 0.79 14.12
N VAL A 213 -0.11 1.90 13.37
CA VAL A 213 1.02 2.81 13.20
C VAL A 213 0.68 4.17 13.80
N VAL A 214 1.27 4.49 14.94
CA VAL A 214 1.09 5.78 15.62
C VAL A 214 2.09 6.76 15.02
N ASP A 215 1.59 7.64 14.15
CA ASP A 215 2.43 8.45 13.28
C ASP A 215 2.27 9.95 13.53
N THR A 216 3.41 10.62 13.68
CA THR A 216 3.51 12.08 13.75
C THR A 216 4.87 12.54 13.24
N ALA A 217 4.97 13.81 12.82
CA ALA A 217 6.21 14.40 12.31
C ALA A 217 7.35 14.37 13.34
N HIS A 218 7.02 14.47 14.66
CA HIS A 218 7.96 14.37 15.76
C HIS A 218 7.43 13.39 16.81
N GLY A 219 7.96 12.18 16.83
CA GLY A 219 7.51 11.09 17.71
C GLY A 219 7.93 11.24 19.16
N HIS A 220 9.08 11.88 19.46
CA HIS A 220 9.58 12.03 20.81
C HIS A 220 8.90 13.20 21.53
N GLN A 221 7.63 13.02 21.88
CA GLN A 221 6.82 14.02 22.56
C GLN A 221 5.81 13.35 23.52
N LYS A 222 5.43 14.09 24.58
CA LYS A 222 4.54 13.61 25.65
C LYS A 222 3.23 13.00 25.10
N LYS A 223 2.58 13.67 24.14
CA LYS A 223 1.33 13.18 23.53
C LYS A 223 1.47 11.82 22.82
N MET A 224 2.64 11.53 22.26
CA MET A 224 2.92 10.23 21.67
C MET A 224 2.96 9.14 22.74
N LEU A 225 3.64 9.38 23.87
CA LEU A 225 3.72 8.42 24.97
C LEU A 225 2.34 8.17 25.58
N GLU A 226 1.53 9.20 25.75
CA GLU A 226 0.13 9.09 26.20
C GLU A 226 -0.72 8.29 25.21
N ALA A 227 -0.54 8.51 23.90
CA ALA A 227 -1.26 7.77 22.86
C ALA A 227 -0.89 6.28 22.86
N LEU A 228 0.37 5.92 23.02
CA LEU A 228 0.83 4.54 23.12
C LEU A 228 0.23 3.83 24.33
N ALA A 229 0.24 4.46 25.50
CA ALA A 229 -0.39 3.92 26.70
C ALA A 229 -1.90 3.70 26.50
N ALA A 230 -2.60 4.64 25.87
CA ALA A 230 -4.02 4.52 25.56
C ALA A 230 -4.31 3.33 24.61
N ILE A 231 -3.51 3.12 23.57
CA ILE A 231 -3.68 1.98 22.65
C ILE A 231 -3.39 0.65 23.36
N ARG A 232 -2.36 0.57 24.19
CA ARG A 232 -2.04 -0.63 24.96
C ARG A 232 -3.14 -1.02 25.94
N SER A 233 -3.84 -0.04 26.50
CA SER A 233 -4.99 -0.33 27.38
C SER A 233 -6.16 -0.97 26.63
N VAL A 234 -6.29 -0.72 25.33
CA VAL A 234 -7.34 -1.31 24.47
C VAL A 234 -6.98 -2.71 23.98
N ASN A 235 -5.74 -2.87 23.52
CA ASN A 235 -5.25 -4.17 23.04
C ASN A 235 -3.77 -4.33 23.40
N PRO A 236 -3.46 -5.22 24.37
CA PRO A 236 -2.09 -5.41 24.84
C PRO A 236 -1.19 -6.15 23.85
N SER A 237 -1.74 -6.84 22.85
CA SER A 237 -0.99 -7.75 21.98
C SER A 237 -0.84 -7.27 20.52
N ILE A 238 -1.62 -6.30 20.05
CA ILE A 238 -1.50 -5.83 18.67
C ILE A 238 -0.11 -5.21 18.44
N PRO A 239 0.58 -5.53 17.33
CA PRO A 239 1.82 -4.85 16.97
C PRO A 239 1.59 -3.34 16.81
N ILE A 240 2.36 -2.53 17.55
CA ILE A 240 2.34 -1.07 17.46
C ILE A 240 3.67 -0.58 16.92
N VAL A 241 3.61 0.19 15.84
CA VAL A 241 4.70 0.97 15.28
C VAL A 241 4.53 2.42 15.72
N ALA A 242 5.57 3.07 16.23
CA ALA A 242 5.51 4.46 16.67
C ALA A 242 6.64 5.30 16.10
N GLY A 243 6.38 6.53 15.70
CA GLY A 243 7.41 7.43 15.17
C GLY A 243 6.86 8.78 14.62
N ASN A 244 7.76 9.62 14.05
CA ASN A 244 9.14 9.28 13.75
C ASN A 244 10.12 9.84 14.79
N VAL A 245 11.20 9.11 15.00
CA VAL A 245 12.34 9.54 15.83
C VAL A 245 13.66 9.29 15.08
N VAL A 246 14.77 9.84 15.58
CA VAL A 246 16.11 9.67 14.98
C VAL A 246 17.23 9.52 16.02
N THR A 247 16.90 9.32 17.30
CA THR A 247 17.86 9.19 18.40
C THR A 247 17.59 7.94 19.22
N ALA A 248 18.64 7.40 19.86
CA ALA A 248 18.52 6.27 20.78
C ALA A 248 17.53 6.56 21.91
N GLN A 249 17.61 7.76 22.55
CA GLN A 249 16.71 8.12 23.62
C GLN A 249 15.25 8.16 23.17
N GLY A 250 14.95 8.77 21.99
CA GLY A 250 13.59 8.78 21.46
C GLY A 250 13.09 7.37 21.18
N ALA A 251 13.93 6.48 20.65
CA ALA A 251 13.59 5.09 20.41
C ALA A 251 13.32 4.35 21.72
N HIS A 252 14.17 4.54 22.74
CA HIS A 252 13.99 3.98 24.08
C HIS A 252 12.64 4.36 24.69
N ASP A 253 12.33 5.64 24.73
CA ASP A 253 11.11 6.16 25.37
C ASP A 253 9.83 5.67 24.68
N LEU A 254 9.86 5.50 23.34
CA LEU A 254 8.72 4.92 22.60
C LEU A 254 8.50 3.44 22.93
N VAL A 255 9.58 2.66 23.06
CA VAL A 255 9.49 1.23 23.42
C VAL A 255 8.98 1.09 24.84
N GLU A 256 9.51 1.83 25.80
CA GLU A 256 9.04 1.84 27.19
C GLU A 256 7.56 2.24 27.31
N ALA A 257 7.08 3.15 26.43
CA ALA A 257 5.68 3.53 26.36
C ALA A 257 4.77 2.47 25.68
N GLY A 258 5.34 1.37 25.14
CA GLY A 258 4.60 0.23 24.60
C GLY A 258 4.70 0.04 23.10
N ALA A 259 5.58 0.70 22.37
CA ALA A 259 5.83 0.39 20.96
C ALA A 259 6.60 -0.92 20.82
N ASN A 260 6.20 -1.78 19.88
CA ASN A 260 6.97 -2.96 19.47
C ASN A 260 8.03 -2.60 18.43
N ILE A 261 7.72 -1.57 17.63
CA ILE A 261 8.52 -1.17 16.49
C ILE A 261 8.63 0.35 16.51
N VAL A 262 9.85 0.85 16.32
CA VAL A 262 10.13 2.29 16.24
C VAL A 262 10.31 2.68 14.78
N LYS A 263 9.54 3.66 14.30
CA LYS A 263 9.65 4.20 12.95
C LYS A 263 10.66 5.35 12.93
N VAL A 264 11.74 5.17 12.16
CA VAL A 264 12.92 6.04 12.17
C VAL A 264 13.03 6.80 10.86
N GLY A 265 13.08 8.14 10.96
CA GLY A 265 13.30 9.03 9.83
C GLY A 265 12.69 10.41 10.04
N VAL A 266 13.53 11.46 10.03
CA VAL A 266 13.11 12.86 10.04
C VAL A 266 13.75 13.57 8.85
N GLY A 267 12.92 13.96 7.88
CA GLY A 267 13.33 14.68 6.70
C GLY A 267 14.00 13.90 5.57
N PRO A 268 14.12 12.54 5.54
CA PRO A 268 14.75 11.84 4.42
C PRO A 268 13.81 11.64 3.22
N GLY A 269 12.49 11.79 3.41
CA GLY A 269 11.49 11.53 2.39
C GLY A 269 11.58 12.49 1.19
N ALA A 270 11.27 12.00 -0.02
CA ALA A 270 11.35 12.78 -1.25
C ALA A 270 10.36 13.97 -1.28
N MET A 271 9.24 13.87 -0.56
CA MET A 271 8.21 14.94 -0.46
C MET A 271 8.38 15.83 0.77
N CYS A 272 9.35 15.51 1.64
CA CYS A 272 9.58 16.23 2.89
C CYS A 272 10.49 17.44 2.66
N THR A 273 10.09 18.60 3.15
CA THR A 273 10.89 19.82 3.11
C THR A 273 11.43 20.24 4.48
N THR A 274 11.20 19.44 5.53
CA THR A 274 11.61 19.74 6.92
C THR A 274 13.06 20.17 7.04
N ARG A 275 13.98 19.41 6.43
CA ARG A 275 15.42 19.73 6.47
C ARG A 275 15.74 21.06 5.82
N MET A 276 15.06 21.39 4.74
CA MET A 276 15.28 22.65 4.01
C MET A 276 14.71 23.84 4.76
N GLN A 277 13.54 23.67 5.39
CA GLN A 277 12.83 24.74 6.08
C GLN A 277 13.36 25.00 7.49
N THR A 278 13.73 23.94 8.21
CA THR A 278 14.03 24.03 9.66
C THR A 278 15.46 23.68 10.01
N GLY A 279 16.23 23.09 9.09
CA GLY A 279 17.54 22.50 9.38
C GLY A 279 17.47 21.21 10.21
N VAL A 280 16.27 20.78 10.61
CA VAL A 280 16.07 19.58 11.44
C VAL A 280 16.08 18.32 10.57
N GLY A 281 16.84 17.32 11.00
CA GLY A 281 16.93 16.02 10.33
C GLY A 281 18.23 15.30 10.64
N ARG A 282 18.28 14.04 10.25
CA ARG A 282 19.49 13.22 10.41
C ARG A 282 19.70 12.33 9.17
N PRO A 283 20.95 12.04 8.77
CA PRO A 283 21.22 11.03 7.73
C PRO A 283 20.61 9.68 8.11
N GLN A 284 19.84 9.08 7.18
CA GLN A 284 18.97 7.95 7.49
C GLN A 284 19.73 6.73 8.02
N PHE A 285 20.87 6.38 7.38
CA PHE A 285 21.66 5.23 7.81
C PHE A 285 22.11 5.33 9.26
N SER A 286 22.67 6.48 9.67
CA SER A 286 23.14 6.67 11.04
C SER A 286 22.00 6.72 12.07
N ALA A 287 20.83 7.26 11.68
CA ALA A 287 19.66 7.27 12.53
C ALA A 287 19.12 5.84 12.77
N VAL A 288 19.01 5.05 11.71
CA VAL A 288 18.56 3.65 11.79
C VAL A 288 19.53 2.83 12.63
N LEU A 289 20.84 2.94 12.39
CA LEU A 289 21.87 2.20 13.12
C LEU A 289 21.81 2.48 14.63
N GLU A 290 21.70 3.76 15.02
CA GLU A 290 21.63 4.14 16.43
C GLU A 290 20.34 3.65 17.09
N CYS A 291 19.18 3.92 16.46
CA CYS A 291 17.89 3.49 17.00
C CYS A 291 17.78 1.95 17.07
N ALA A 292 18.24 1.22 16.04
CA ALA A 292 18.22 -0.24 16.03
C ALA A 292 19.14 -0.85 17.10
N THR A 293 20.29 -0.22 17.36
CA THR A 293 21.18 -0.62 18.46
C THR A 293 20.50 -0.51 19.81
N GLU A 294 19.68 0.55 20.02
CA GLU A 294 18.97 0.75 21.28
C GLU A 294 17.74 -0.16 21.39
N THR A 295 16.88 -0.20 20.36
CA THR A 295 15.66 -1.03 20.38
C THR A 295 15.95 -2.51 20.56
N LYS A 296 17.07 -3.01 20.01
CA LYS A 296 17.50 -4.41 20.17
C LYS A 296 17.74 -4.80 21.64
N LYS A 297 18.26 -3.87 22.47
CA LYS A 297 18.46 -4.12 23.92
C LYS A 297 17.11 -4.31 24.64
N LEU A 298 16.05 -3.70 24.11
CA LEU A 298 14.70 -3.72 24.66
C LEU A 298 13.79 -4.79 24.02
N GLY A 299 14.33 -5.63 23.13
CA GLY A 299 13.56 -6.66 22.41
C GLY A 299 12.57 -6.09 21.38
N ALA A 300 12.78 -4.85 20.95
CA ALA A 300 11.96 -4.15 19.97
C ALA A 300 12.68 -4.00 18.61
N HIS A 301 11.98 -3.52 17.60
CA HIS A 301 12.44 -3.46 16.22
C HIS A 301 12.40 -2.04 15.65
N VAL A 302 12.96 -1.87 14.45
CA VAL A 302 12.99 -0.58 13.74
C VAL A 302 12.44 -0.75 12.33
N TRP A 303 11.57 0.19 11.91
CA TRP A 303 11.27 0.46 10.50
C TRP A 303 12.04 1.69 10.04
N ALA A 304 12.79 1.55 8.95
CA ALA A 304 13.44 2.68 8.30
C ALA A 304 12.43 3.38 7.38
N ASP A 305 12.10 4.64 7.65
CA ASP A 305 11.08 5.39 6.92
C ASP A 305 11.68 6.53 6.11
N GLY A 306 11.56 6.44 4.80
CA GLY A 306 11.98 7.46 3.84
C GLY A 306 13.45 7.38 3.41
N GLY A 307 13.79 8.17 2.39
CA GLY A 307 15.15 8.27 1.84
C GLY A 307 15.53 7.18 0.84
N VAL A 308 14.62 6.28 0.50
CA VAL A 308 14.86 5.17 -0.43
C VAL A 308 14.70 5.63 -1.88
N ARG A 309 15.77 5.58 -2.64
CA ARG A 309 15.79 5.89 -4.09
C ARG A 309 16.12 4.67 -4.93
N HIS A 310 16.95 3.78 -4.42
CA HIS A 310 17.48 2.60 -5.10
C HIS A 310 17.36 1.35 -4.22
N PRO A 311 17.38 0.11 -4.79
CA PRO A 311 17.37 -1.13 -4.01
C PRO A 311 18.50 -1.22 -2.98
N ARG A 312 19.69 -0.67 -3.26
CA ARG A 312 20.80 -0.60 -2.30
C ARG A 312 20.41 0.12 -0.99
N ASP A 313 19.50 1.10 -1.06
CA ASP A 313 19.11 1.87 0.13
C ASP A 313 18.29 1.01 1.08
N VAL A 314 17.51 0.06 0.53
CA VAL A 314 16.82 -0.98 1.31
C VAL A 314 17.85 -1.90 1.97
N ALA A 315 18.82 -2.41 1.20
CA ALA A 315 19.87 -3.28 1.73
C ALA A 315 20.68 -2.60 2.85
N LEU A 316 21.00 -1.30 2.68
CA LEU A 316 21.71 -0.52 3.70
C LEU A 316 20.86 -0.30 4.96
N ALA A 317 19.55 -0.06 4.82
CA ALA A 317 18.65 0.10 5.97
C ALA A 317 18.56 -1.21 6.77
N LEU A 318 18.43 -2.36 6.10
CA LEU A 318 18.42 -3.68 6.73
C LEU A 318 19.79 -4.00 7.39
N ALA A 319 20.90 -3.68 6.73
CA ALA A 319 22.24 -3.83 7.28
C ALA A 319 22.47 -2.94 8.52
N ALA A 320 21.82 -1.76 8.59
CA ALA A 320 21.82 -0.89 9.77
C ALA A 320 20.94 -1.42 10.93
N GLY A 321 20.21 -2.51 10.73
CA GLY A 321 19.39 -3.17 11.76
C GLY A 321 17.88 -2.91 11.66
N ALA A 322 17.38 -2.31 10.59
CA ALA A 322 15.94 -2.23 10.36
C ALA A 322 15.35 -3.62 10.10
N SER A 323 14.18 -3.91 10.65
CA SER A 323 13.40 -5.11 10.34
C SER A 323 12.62 -4.95 9.03
N GLN A 324 12.22 -3.72 8.73
CA GLN A 324 11.51 -3.37 7.50
C GLN A 324 11.85 -1.96 7.01
N VAL A 325 11.53 -1.68 5.75
CA VAL A 325 11.74 -0.38 5.11
C VAL A 325 10.42 0.15 4.59
N MET A 326 10.01 1.32 5.07
CA MET A 326 8.82 2.02 4.60
C MET A 326 9.18 2.93 3.42
N ILE A 327 8.45 2.78 2.33
CA ILE A 327 8.73 3.44 1.06
C ILE A 327 7.48 4.11 0.53
N GLY A 328 7.61 5.37 0.09
CA GLY A 328 6.55 6.12 -0.58
C GLY A 328 6.79 6.24 -2.09
N SER A 329 7.93 6.81 -2.47
CA SER A 329 8.23 7.25 -3.84
C SER A 329 8.16 6.15 -4.90
N TRP A 330 8.58 4.93 -4.58
CA TRP A 330 8.53 3.81 -5.53
C TRP A 330 7.10 3.43 -5.92
N PHE A 331 6.15 3.61 -5.02
CA PHE A 331 4.75 3.19 -5.21
C PHE A 331 3.86 4.30 -5.76
N ALA A 332 4.27 5.56 -5.65
CA ALA A 332 3.46 6.72 -6.02
C ALA A 332 3.08 6.74 -7.52
N GLY A 333 4.00 6.34 -8.42
CA GLY A 333 3.78 6.30 -9.86
C GLY A 333 3.33 4.93 -10.38
N THR A 334 2.50 4.19 -9.64
CA THR A 334 2.02 2.86 -10.05
C THR A 334 0.51 2.85 -10.30
N TYR A 335 0.03 1.86 -11.06
CA TYR A 335 -1.41 1.69 -11.33
C TYR A 335 -2.22 1.48 -10.05
N GLU A 336 -1.67 0.82 -9.05
CA GLU A 336 -2.34 0.49 -7.79
C GLU A 336 -2.45 1.66 -6.82
N SER A 337 -1.62 2.72 -6.97
CA SER A 337 -1.75 3.93 -6.14
C SER A 337 -3.09 4.64 -6.40
N PRO A 338 -3.63 5.37 -5.42
CA PRO A 338 -4.81 6.21 -5.61
C PRO A 338 -4.62 7.28 -6.70
N GLY A 339 -5.72 7.92 -7.06
CA GLY A 339 -5.75 8.97 -8.07
C GLY A 339 -5.86 8.43 -9.49
N ASP A 340 -6.10 9.37 -10.42
CA ASP A 340 -6.26 9.07 -11.82
C ASP A 340 -4.95 9.23 -12.58
N LEU A 341 -4.82 8.41 -13.63
CA LEU A 341 -3.71 8.51 -14.54
C LEU A 341 -3.90 9.72 -15.44
N GLN A 342 -2.85 10.54 -15.54
CA GLN A 342 -2.82 11.74 -16.36
C GLN A 342 -1.69 11.64 -17.39
N SER A 343 -1.77 12.45 -18.45
CA SER A 343 -0.74 12.57 -19.48
C SER A 343 -0.16 13.98 -19.47
N ASP A 344 1.14 14.12 -19.58
CA ASP A 344 1.79 15.40 -19.82
C ASP A 344 1.74 15.80 -21.30
N ALA A 345 2.25 16.98 -21.64
CA ALA A 345 2.29 17.49 -23.01
C ALA A 345 3.08 16.60 -24.00
N ASN A 346 3.94 15.72 -23.50
CA ASN A 346 4.75 14.79 -24.30
C ASN A 346 4.11 13.38 -24.32
N GLY A 347 2.90 13.20 -23.81
CA GLY A 347 2.21 11.91 -23.73
C GLY A 347 2.73 10.98 -22.64
N ARG A 348 3.61 11.44 -21.73
CA ARG A 348 4.11 10.62 -20.63
C ARG A 348 3.07 10.52 -19.52
N LEU A 349 2.77 9.31 -19.12
CA LEU A 349 1.78 9.03 -18.07
C LEU A 349 2.35 9.29 -16.68
N TYR A 350 1.56 9.94 -15.82
CA TYR A 350 1.92 10.23 -14.43
C TYR A 350 0.71 10.19 -13.51
N LYS A 351 0.96 10.08 -12.21
CA LYS A 351 0.00 10.36 -11.14
C LYS A 351 0.50 11.51 -10.28
N GLU A 352 -0.42 12.27 -9.72
CA GLU A 352 -0.08 13.30 -8.75
C GLU A 352 0.20 12.68 -7.39
N SER A 353 1.26 13.16 -6.74
CA SER A 353 1.61 12.82 -5.36
C SER A 353 1.88 14.09 -4.56
N PHE A 354 1.67 14.03 -3.26
CA PHE A 354 1.85 15.15 -2.35
C PHE A 354 2.26 14.67 -0.95
N GLY A 355 2.97 15.54 -0.22
CA GLY A 355 3.38 15.27 1.15
C GLY A 355 2.20 15.36 2.13
N MET A 356 2.26 14.61 3.22
CA MET A 356 1.18 14.55 4.22
C MET A 356 1.03 15.83 5.05
N ALA A 357 2.05 16.68 5.12
CA ALA A 357 2.01 17.99 5.75
C ALA A 357 1.83 19.15 4.73
N SER A 358 1.65 18.86 3.45
CA SER A 358 1.48 19.87 2.40
C SER A 358 0.14 20.61 2.50
N ALA A 359 0.04 21.79 1.92
CA ALA A 359 -1.19 22.58 1.81
C ALA A 359 -2.39 21.74 1.35
N ARG A 360 -2.19 20.90 0.34
CA ARG A 360 -3.22 19.99 -0.19
C ARG A 360 -3.71 18.97 0.84
N ALA A 361 -2.79 18.35 1.56
CA ALA A 361 -3.13 17.38 2.60
C ALA A 361 -3.80 18.04 3.80
N VAL A 362 -3.28 19.20 4.23
CA VAL A 362 -3.88 20.00 5.33
C VAL A 362 -5.30 20.43 4.97
N ALA A 363 -5.53 20.98 3.78
CA ALA A 363 -6.85 21.38 3.31
C ALA A 363 -7.85 20.20 3.29
N ALA A 364 -7.42 19.03 2.82
CA ALA A 364 -8.28 17.85 2.77
C ALA A 364 -8.70 17.37 4.17
N ARG A 365 -7.74 17.22 5.11
CA ARG A 365 -8.04 16.70 6.47
C ARG A 365 -8.78 17.70 7.36
N THR A 366 -8.71 19.01 7.07
CA THR A 366 -9.39 20.07 7.82
C THR A 366 -10.69 20.51 7.18
N SER A 367 -11.15 19.85 6.12
CA SER A 367 -12.34 20.24 5.36
C SER A 367 -13.64 20.31 6.18
N GLN A 368 -13.73 19.55 7.27
CA GLN A 368 -14.86 19.52 8.19
C GLN A 368 -14.69 20.44 9.42
N GLU A 369 -13.55 21.11 9.54
CA GLU A 369 -13.26 22.02 10.65
C GLU A 369 -13.81 23.44 10.36
N ASP A 370 -13.99 24.23 11.40
CA ASP A 370 -14.37 25.63 11.24
C ASP A 370 -13.28 26.45 10.52
N ALA A 371 -13.64 27.64 10.05
CA ALA A 371 -12.77 28.48 9.23
C ALA A 371 -11.50 28.93 9.98
N PHE A 372 -11.61 29.19 11.28
CA PHE A 372 -10.49 29.66 12.11
C PHE A 372 -9.47 28.53 12.33
N ASP A 373 -9.92 27.36 12.76
CA ASP A 373 -9.05 26.20 13.00
C ASP A 373 -8.35 25.73 11.72
N ARG A 374 -9.09 25.75 10.58
CA ARG A 374 -8.51 25.48 9.27
C ARG A 374 -7.40 26.46 8.89
N ALA A 375 -7.68 27.76 9.03
CA ALA A 375 -6.70 28.81 8.73
C ALA A 375 -5.48 28.70 9.64
N ARG A 376 -5.66 28.45 10.94
CA ARG A 376 -4.58 28.25 11.92
C ARG A 376 -3.70 27.05 11.56
N LYS A 377 -4.27 25.93 11.16
CA LYS A 377 -3.52 24.73 10.76
C LYS A 377 -2.78 24.93 9.44
N ALA A 378 -3.30 25.72 8.53
CA ALA A 378 -2.65 26.05 7.25
C ALA A 378 -1.36 26.88 7.45
N LEU A 379 -1.19 27.57 8.58
CA LEU A 379 0.06 28.31 8.88
C LEU A 379 1.28 27.38 9.05
N PHE A 380 1.07 26.11 9.33
CA PHE A 380 2.13 25.14 9.63
C PHE A 380 2.26 24.07 8.54
N GLU A 381 1.76 24.37 7.33
CA GLU A 381 1.92 23.45 6.20
C GLU A 381 3.37 23.33 5.76
N GLU A 382 3.78 22.12 5.42
CA GLU A 382 5.14 21.78 5.01
C GLU A 382 5.12 20.69 3.95
N GLY A 383 6.12 20.69 3.08
CA GLY A 383 6.28 19.68 2.06
C GLY A 383 5.71 20.06 0.69
N ILE A 384 5.87 19.18 -0.27
CA ILE A 384 5.50 19.41 -1.67
C ILE A 384 4.00 19.12 -1.85
N SER A 385 3.22 20.12 -2.27
CA SER A 385 1.78 20.03 -2.48
C SER A 385 1.38 19.33 -3.78
N THR A 386 2.27 19.31 -4.78
CA THR A 386 2.02 18.64 -6.06
C THR A 386 3.34 18.19 -6.68
N SER A 387 3.44 16.91 -6.97
CA SER A 387 4.54 16.32 -7.71
C SER A 387 4.01 15.32 -8.72
N ARG A 388 4.58 15.30 -9.91
CA ARG A 388 4.26 14.31 -10.95
C ARG A 388 5.13 13.08 -10.77
N MET A 389 4.48 11.97 -10.44
CA MET A 389 5.15 10.68 -10.33
C MET A 389 4.90 9.89 -11.60
N TYR A 390 5.89 9.93 -12.51
CA TYR A 390 5.79 9.29 -13.81
C TYR A 390 5.76 7.76 -13.68
N LEU A 391 4.86 7.14 -14.42
CA LEU A 391 4.85 5.69 -14.56
C LEU A 391 6.08 5.24 -15.33
N ASN A 392 6.66 4.12 -14.90
CA ASN A 392 7.63 3.41 -15.71
C ASN A 392 6.87 2.54 -16.72
N PRO A 393 6.94 2.79 -18.06
CA PRO A 393 6.18 2.02 -19.04
C PRO A 393 6.52 0.52 -19.01
N ALA A 394 7.75 0.17 -18.69
CA ALA A 394 8.18 -1.23 -18.56
C ALA A 394 7.69 -1.88 -17.26
N ARG A 395 7.32 -1.08 -16.25
CA ARG A 395 6.95 -1.54 -14.91
C ARG A 395 5.84 -0.67 -14.31
N PRO A 396 4.63 -0.66 -14.89
CA PRO A 396 3.57 0.26 -14.49
C PRO A 396 2.89 -0.10 -13.17
N GLY A 397 3.06 -1.31 -12.67
CA GLY A 397 2.41 -1.80 -11.44
C GLY A 397 3.40 -2.20 -10.37
N VAL A 398 2.93 -2.19 -9.10
CA VAL A 398 3.70 -2.62 -7.92
C VAL A 398 4.30 -4.00 -8.10
N CYS A 399 3.54 -4.91 -8.65
CA CYS A 399 4.02 -6.27 -8.86
C CYS A 399 5.22 -6.39 -9.80
N LEU A 400 5.63 -5.32 -10.47
CA LEU A 400 6.79 -5.31 -11.37
C LEU A 400 8.05 -4.69 -10.75
N LEU A 401 7.92 -3.98 -9.62
CA LEU A 401 9.04 -3.28 -8.99
C LEU A 401 10.06 -4.21 -8.30
N TYR A 402 9.64 -5.41 -7.89
CA TYR A 402 10.48 -6.34 -7.13
C TYR A 402 11.32 -7.31 -7.96
N THR A 403 11.18 -7.32 -9.27
CA THR A 403 11.86 -8.27 -10.17
C THR A 403 13.10 -7.71 -10.84
N SER A 404 13.66 -6.62 -10.33
CA SER A 404 14.91 -6.02 -10.84
C SER A 404 16.06 -6.20 -9.89
#